data_5ebb3f9d0679265123bdedcd986eade4
#
_entry.id   5ebb3f9d0679265123bdedcd986eade4
#
_cell.length_a   1.000
_cell.length_b   1.000
_cell.length_c   1.000
_cell.angle_alpha   90.00
_cell.angle_beta   90.00
_cell.angle_gamma   90.00
#
_symmetry.space_group_name_H-M   'P 1'
#
loop_
_entity.id
_entity.type
_entity.pdbx_description
1 polymer ?
#
loop_
_entity_poly.entity_id
_entity_poly.type
_entity_poly.pdbx_seq_one_letter_code
_entity_poly.pdbx_strand_id
1 'polypeptide(L)'
;ANTMKYAQMLEGNVRNTGVHACGVIIGRDDITDWVPVSTADDKETGEKMLVTQYEGSVIEDTGLIKMDFLGLKTLSIIKEAVENIRQTRHIDLDIDSIPIDDPKTYELYSAGRTTGTFQFESAGMQKYLRELHPTTFEDLIAMNALYRPGPMEYIPQFIARKHGKEPIVYDIPIMEKYLKDTYGITVYQEQVMLLSRLLANFTRGQSDGLRKAMGKKLKDKLDALKPLFISGGEKNG
;
A
#
# COMPACT_ATOMS: atom_id res chain seq x y z
N ALA A 1 -6.91 37.29 -2.97
CA ALA A 1 -5.67 37.54 -3.77
C ALA A 1 -4.41 37.46 -2.90
N ASN A 2 -4.35 38.17 -1.76
CA ASN A 2 -3.12 38.20 -0.92
C ASN A 2 -2.80 36.84 -0.26
N THR A 3 -3.80 36.08 0.18
CA THR A 3 -3.60 34.74 0.77
C THR A 3 -2.88 33.78 -0.17
N MET A 4 -3.29 33.74 -1.45
CA MET A 4 -2.64 32.88 -2.46
C MET A 4 -1.19 33.32 -2.74
N LYS A 5 -0.95 34.63 -2.80
CA LYS A 5 0.39 35.17 -2.97
C LYS A 5 1.32 34.73 -1.82
N TYR A 6 0.88 34.86 -0.57
CA TYR A 6 1.68 34.44 0.57
C TYR A 6 1.83 32.91 0.64
N ALA A 7 0.80 32.15 0.27
CA ALA A 7 0.89 30.69 0.20
C ALA A 7 1.96 30.24 -0.79
N GLN A 8 2.01 30.86 -1.99
CA GLN A 8 3.05 30.59 -2.99
C GLN A 8 4.46 30.96 -2.52
N MET A 9 4.59 32.07 -1.76
CA MET A 9 5.90 32.49 -1.21
C MET A 9 6.40 31.53 -0.10
N LEU A 10 5.49 30.85 0.59
CA LEU A 10 5.83 29.91 1.67
C LEU A 10 5.99 28.46 1.16
N GLU A 11 5.60 28.18 -0.08
CA GLU A 11 5.74 26.87 -0.68
C GLU A 11 7.23 26.47 -0.76
N GLY A 12 7.54 25.23 -0.36
CA GLY A 12 8.92 24.71 -0.34
C GLY A 12 9.73 25.08 0.91
N ASN A 13 9.22 25.95 1.80
CA ASN A 13 9.89 26.22 3.06
C ASN A 13 9.63 25.12 4.10
N VAL A 14 10.66 24.78 4.87
CA VAL A 14 10.51 23.81 5.98
C VAL A 14 9.65 24.44 7.08
N ARG A 15 8.57 23.77 7.44
CA ARG A 15 7.62 24.22 8.45
C ARG A 15 8.02 23.79 9.87
N ASN A 16 8.39 22.53 10.01
CA ASN A 16 8.77 21.92 11.28
C ASN A 16 9.64 20.68 11.04
N THR A 17 10.29 20.21 12.09
CA THR A 17 10.98 18.92 12.11
C THR A 17 10.03 17.84 12.66
N GLY A 18 10.18 16.63 12.16
CA GLY A 18 9.45 15.46 12.64
C GLY A 18 10.40 14.27 12.80
N VAL A 19 10.07 13.37 13.71
CA VAL A 19 10.77 12.10 13.88
C VAL A 19 10.12 11.04 13.03
N HIS A 20 10.92 10.25 12.30
CA HIS A 20 10.42 9.11 11.54
C HIS A 20 9.96 8.01 12.51
N ALA A 21 8.81 7.39 12.22
CA ALA A 21 8.18 6.45 13.15
C ALA A 21 8.99 5.18 13.41
N CYS A 22 9.83 4.75 12.46
CA CYS A 22 10.53 3.47 12.52
C CYS A 22 11.97 3.50 11.96
N GLY A 23 12.41 4.62 11.38
CA GLY A 23 13.73 4.74 10.75
C GLY A 23 14.84 4.97 11.77
N VAL A 24 15.83 4.08 11.75
CA VAL A 24 17.05 4.18 12.54
C VAL A 24 18.23 4.44 11.61
N ILE A 25 19.02 5.43 11.93
CA ILE A 25 20.22 5.77 11.16
C ILE A 25 21.43 5.02 11.74
N ILE A 26 22.15 4.34 10.89
CA ILE A 26 23.31 3.53 11.26
C ILE A 26 24.54 4.12 10.57
N GLY A 27 25.54 4.47 11.37
CA GLY A 27 26.85 4.90 10.92
C GLY A 27 27.93 3.88 11.30
N ARG A 28 29.07 3.96 10.61
CA ARG A 28 30.25 3.18 10.96
C ARG A 28 30.91 3.72 12.24
N ASP A 29 30.88 5.04 12.39
CA ASP A 29 31.48 5.79 13.48
C ASP A 29 30.42 6.67 14.12
N ASP A 30 30.80 7.62 14.98
CA ASP A 30 29.88 8.57 15.62
C ASP A 30 29.07 9.33 14.57
N ILE A 31 27.75 9.34 14.72
CA ILE A 31 26.83 9.99 13.76
C ILE A 31 27.10 11.48 13.62
N THR A 32 27.59 12.13 14.69
CA THR A 32 27.92 13.57 14.67
C THR A 32 29.09 13.93 13.76
N ASP A 33 29.94 12.97 13.40
CA ASP A 33 30.99 13.16 12.41
C ASP A 33 30.47 13.26 10.98
N TRP A 34 29.23 12.81 10.74
CA TRP A 34 28.63 12.70 9.43
C TRP A 34 27.53 13.72 9.17
N VAL A 35 26.68 13.97 10.17
CA VAL A 35 25.51 14.84 10.05
C VAL A 35 25.24 15.59 11.34
N PRO A 36 24.68 16.81 11.29
CA PRO A 36 24.23 17.51 12.47
C PRO A 36 23.08 16.75 13.12
N VAL A 37 23.08 16.72 14.44
CA VAL A 37 22.08 16.05 15.26
C VAL A 37 21.34 17.04 16.16
N SER A 38 20.16 16.64 16.61
CA SER A 38 19.32 17.34 17.58
C SER A 38 18.68 16.33 18.53
N THR A 39 17.94 16.82 19.50
CA THR A 39 17.13 15.98 20.38
C THR A 39 15.66 16.17 20.09
N ALA A 40 14.89 15.09 20.14
CA ALA A 40 13.44 15.09 20.08
C ALA A 40 12.87 14.25 21.23
N ASP A 41 11.66 14.54 21.66
CA ASP A 41 11.01 13.77 22.71
C ASP A 41 10.37 12.50 22.12
N ASP A 42 10.66 11.36 22.71
CA ASP A 42 9.95 10.11 22.43
C ASP A 42 8.52 10.24 22.94
N LYS A 43 7.57 9.96 22.06
CA LYS A 43 6.13 10.11 22.38
C LYS A 43 5.58 9.06 23.34
N GLU A 44 6.26 7.91 23.45
CA GLU A 44 5.83 6.81 24.31
C GLU A 44 6.48 6.91 25.71
N THR A 45 7.76 7.21 25.76
CA THR A 45 8.53 7.24 27.02
C THR A 45 8.67 8.64 27.62
N GLY A 46 8.53 9.68 26.80
CA GLY A 46 8.80 11.07 27.21
C GLY A 46 10.30 11.38 27.34
N GLU A 47 11.18 10.45 27.05
CA GLU A 47 12.61 10.63 27.09
C GLU A 47 13.12 11.33 25.83
N LYS A 48 14.27 12.03 25.97
CA LYS A 48 14.93 12.66 24.83
C LYS A 48 15.75 11.62 24.05
N MET A 49 15.47 11.53 22.73
CA MET A 49 16.23 10.72 21.80
C MET A 49 17.06 11.61 20.88
N LEU A 50 18.18 11.08 20.41
CA LEU A 50 19.02 11.73 19.41
C LEU A 50 18.41 11.51 18.02
N VAL A 51 18.31 12.56 17.21
CA VAL A 51 17.79 12.52 15.85
C VAL A 51 18.71 13.30 14.91
N THR A 52 18.82 12.82 13.65
CA THR A 52 19.54 13.56 12.62
C THR A 52 18.71 14.76 12.16
N GLN A 53 19.38 15.88 11.85
CA GLN A 53 18.69 17.07 11.33
C GLN A 53 18.43 16.96 9.81
N TYR A 54 19.18 16.14 9.09
CA TYR A 54 18.96 15.91 7.68
C TYR A 54 17.74 15.00 7.45
N GLU A 55 17.00 15.29 6.40
CA GLU A 55 15.84 14.52 5.99
C GLU A 55 16.23 13.10 5.57
N GLY A 56 15.38 12.12 5.90
CA GLY A 56 15.63 10.71 5.59
C GLY A 56 15.86 10.40 4.11
N SER A 57 15.34 11.24 3.21
CA SER A 57 15.53 11.07 1.76
C SER A 57 16.95 11.37 1.27
N VAL A 58 17.73 12.15 2.03
CA VAL A 58 19.11 12.55 1.68
C VAL A 58 20.17 11.92 2.59
N ILE A 59 19.76 11.16 3.58
CA ILE A 59 20.67 10.58 4.58
C ILE A 59 21.68 9.62 3.94
N GLU A 60 21.24 8.83 2.96
CA GLU A 60 22.11 7.86 2.28
C GLU A 60 23.21 8.55 1.46
N ASP A 61 22.95 9.76 0.95
CA ASP A 61 23.95 10.56 0.22
C ASP A 61 25.11 11.02 1.12
N THR A 62 24.92 11.01 2.44
CA THR A 62 25.98 11.32 3.43
C THR A 62 26.85 10.12 3.76
N GLY A 63 26.55 8.92 3.25
CA GLY A 63 27.26 7.68 3.58
C GLY A 63 26.72 6.93 4.78
N LEU A 64 25.62 7.38 5.36
CA LEU A 64 24.89 6.70 6.43
C LEU A 64 23.84 5.75 5.84
N ILE A 65 23.41 4.75 6.63
CA ILE A 65 22.37 3.81 6.24
C ILE A 65 21.11 4.10 7.04
N LYS A 66 19.96 4.22 6.38
CA LYS A 66 18.66 4.27 7.03
C LYS A 66 18.05 2.86 7.02
N MET A 67 17.77 2.32 8.19
CA MET A 67 17.08 1.05 8.35
C MET A 67 15.73 1.26 9.01
N ASP A 68 14.66 0.81 8.37
CA ASP A 68 13.30 0.95 8.86
C ASP A 68 12.88 -0.31 9.62
N PHE A 69 12.60 -0.18 10.93
CA PHE A 69 12.11 -1.25 11.79
C PHE A 69 10.60 -1.07 12.00
N LEU A 70 9.82 -1.61 11.08
CA LEU A 70 8.37 -1.52 11.16
C LEU A 70 7.79 -2.79 11.77
N GLY A 71 7.38 -2.70 13.04
CA GLY A 71 6.70 -3.78 13.74
C GLY A 71 5.20 -3.83 13.45
N LEU A 72 4.61 -5.01 13.51
CA LEU A 72 3.17 -5.23 13.36
C LEU A 72 2.62 -5.89 14.62
N LYS A 73 1.95 -5.12 15.48
CA LYS A 73 1.37 -5.61 16.76
C LYS A 73 0.41 -6.78 16.57
N THR A 74 -0.31 -6.81 15.44
CA THR A 74 -1.25 -7.90 15.10
C THR A 74 -0.58 -9.27 15.06
N LEU A 75 0.66 -9.36 14.55
CA LEU A 75 1.38 -10.64 14.55
C LEU A 75 1.71 -11.13 15.96
N SER A 76 2.04 -10.21 16.88
CA SER A 76 2.25 -10.54 18.30
C SER A 76 0.96 -11.02 18.96
N ILE A 77 -0.18 -10.38 18.65
CA ILE A 77 -1.51 -10.80 19.15
C ILE A 77 -1.84 -12.20 18.65
N ILE A 78 -1.61 -12.49 17.39
CA ILE A 78 -1.85 -13.81 16.80
C ILE A 78 -0.96 -14.87 17.49
N LYS A 79 0.33 -14.57 17.67
CA LYS A 79 1.27 -15.46 18.38
C LYS A 79 0.79 -15.77 19.80
N GLU A 80 0.36 -14.76 20.54
CA GLU A 80 -0.16 -14.93 21.90
C GLU A 80 -1.47 -15.72 21.91
N ALA A 81 -2.36 -15.49 20.95
CA ALA A 81 -3.60 -16.25 20.82
C ALA A 81 -3.34 -17.75 20.57
N VAL A 82 -2.39 -18.08 19.70
CA VAL A 82 -1.97 -19.47 19.44
C VAL A 82 -1.40 -20.12 20.70
N GLU A 83 -0.55 -19.41 21.43
CA GLU A 83 0.02 -19.91 22.69
C GLU A 83 -1.08 -20.15 23.74
N ASN A 84 -2.05 -19.24 23.88
CA ASN A 84 -3.19 -19.39 24.76
C ASN A 84 -4.06 -20.62 24.39
N ILE A 85 -4.28 -20.87 23.09
CA ILE A 85 -4.99 -22.05 22.60
C ILE A 85 -4.22 -23.31 22.98
N ARG A 86 -2.91 -23.34 22.80
CA ARG A 86 -2.04 -24.47 23.15
C ARG A 86 -2.14 -24.78 24.64
N GLN A 87 -2.07 -23.76 25.50
CA GLN A 87 -2.10 -23.93 26.94
C GLN A 87 -3.50 -24.35 27.48
N THR A 88 -4.57 -23.78 26.93
CA THR A 88 -5.92 -23.96 27.46
C THR A 88 -6.69 -25.10 26.81
N ARG A 89 -6.40 -25.41 25.55
CA ARG A 89 -7.10 -26.43 24.76
C ARG A 89 -6.23 -27.63 24.40
N HIS A 90 -4.92 -27.56 24.66
CA HIS A 90 -3.94 -28.57 24.27
C HIS A 90 -3.95 -28.88 22.77
N ILE A 91 -4.25 -27.83 21.95
CA ILE A 91 -4.24 -27.90 20.50
C ILE A 91 -3.01 -27.14 20.01
N ASP A 92 -2.20 -27.80 19.21
CA ASP A 92 -1.10 -27.16 18.48
C ASP A 92 -1.65 -26.66 17.14
N LEU A 93 -1.95 -25.36 17.08
CA LEU A 93 -2.57 -24.74 15.92
C LEU A 93 -1.47 -24.21 14.97
N ASP A 94 -1.40 -24.82 13.79
CA ASP A 94 -0.60 -24.30 12.69
C ASP A 94 -1.41 -23.26 11.91
N ILE A 95 -0.99 -21.98 12.01
CA ILE A 95 -1.68 -20.85 11.37
C ILE A 95 -1.57 -20.92 9.84
N ASP A 96 -0.46 -21.43 9.32
CA ASP A 96 -0.21 -21.50 7.87
C ASP A 96 -1.12 -22.55 7.18
N SER A 97 -1.68 -23.48 7.97
CA SER A 97 -2.62 -24.50 7.49
C SER A 97 -4.10 -24.12 7.59
N ILE A 98 -4.42 -22.94 8.13
CA ILE A 98 -5.82 -22.48 8.25
C ILE A 98 -6.41 -22.28 6.85
N PRO A 99 -7.59 -22.90 6.53
CA PRO A 99 -8.24 -22.73 5.24
C PRO A 99 -8.70 -21.27 5.05
N ILE A 100 -8.48 -20.74 3.84
CA ILE A 100 -8.83 -19.35 3.48
C ILE A 100 -10.24 -19.24 2.88
N ASP A 101 -11.01 -20.32 2.84
CA ASP A 101 -12.32 -20.44 2.22
C ASP A 101 -13.44 -20.78 3.21
N ASP A 102 -13.23 -20.56 4.52
CA ASP A 102 -14.25 -20.81 5.54
C ASP A 102 -15.49 -19.93 5.37
N PRO A 103 -16.68 -20.52 5.09
CA PRO A 103 -17.90 -19.75 4.84
C PRO A 103 -18.34 -18.88 6.01
N LYS A 104 -18.14 -19.32 7.26
CA LYS A 104 -18.53 -18.54 8.44
C LYS A 104 -17.70 -17.27 8.58
N THR A 105 -16.45 -17.34 8.18
CA THR A 105 -15.56 -16.15 8.12
C THR A 105 -16.08 -15.16 7.09
N TYR A 106 -16.47 -15.59 5.88
CA TYR A 106 -17.05 -14.70 4.87
C TYR A 106 -18.41 -14.13 5.30
N GLU A 107 -19.24 -14.87 6.02
CA GLU A 107 -20.47 -14.34 6.64
C GLU A 107 -20.16 -13.21 7.63
N LEU A 108 -19.13 -13.36 8.46
CA LEU A 108 -18.68 -12.34 9.40
C LEU A 108 -18.25 -11.05 8.65
N TYR A 109 -17.43 -11.20 7.60
CA TYR A 109 -17.01 -10.06 6.76
C TYR A 109 -18.18 -9.42 6.04
N SER A 110 -19.08 -10.20 5.44
CA SER A 110 -20.29 -9.73 4.75
C SER A 110 -21.27 -9.01 5.68
N ALA A 111 -21.31 -9.39 6.95
CA ALA A 111 -22.10 -8.68 7.96
C ALA A 111 -21.39 -7.40 8.46
N GLY A 112 -20.14 -7.15 8.07
CA GLY A 112 -19.33 -6.03 8.55
C GLY A 112 -19.02 -6.11 10.05
N ARG A 113 -19.05 -7.30 10.65
CA ARG A 113 -18.73 -7.53 12.07
C ARG A 113 -17.23 -7.79 12.26
N THR A 114 -16.41 -6.86 11.82
CA THR A 114 -14.96 -7.01 11.68
C THR A 114 -14.17 -6.15 12.67
N THR A 115 -14.77 -5.77 13.78
CA THR A 115 -14.07 -5.11 14.89
C THR A 115 -12.97 -6.02 15.43
N GLY A 116 -11.75 -5.47 15.59
CA GLY A 116 -10.57 -6.24 15.98
C GLY A 116 -9.91 -7.02 14.84
N THR A 117 -10.48 -6.99 13.64
CA THR A 117 -9.86 -7.61 12.46
C THR A 117 -8.96 -6.60 11.75
N PHE A 118 -7.66 -6.91 11.69
CA PHE A 118 -6.65 -6.02 11.14
C PHE A 118 -7.04 -5.49 9.74
N GLN A 119 -6.96 -4.17 9.57
CA GLN A 119 -7.27 -3.41 8.34
C GLN A 119 -8.75 -3.45 7.88
N PHE A 120 -9.65 -4.14 8.60
CA PHE A 120 -11.06 -4.24 8.22
C PHE A 120 -12.03 -3.67 9.27
N GLU A 121 -11.54 -3.05 10.32
CA GLU A 121 -12.34 -2.63 11.48
C GLU A 121 -12.91 -1.22 11.43
N SER A 122 -12.48 -0.36 10.48
CA SER A 122 -13.02 0.99 10.37
C SER A 122 -14.48 0.98 9.91
N ALA A 123 -15.28 1.91 10.40
CA ALA A 123 -16.71 2.03 10.04
C ALA A 123 -16.93 2.13 8.53
N GLY A 124 -16.05 2.86 7.81
CA GLY A 124 -16.12 2.97 6.35
C GLY A 124 -15.82 1.64 5.64
N MET A 125 -14.81 0.90 6.08
CA MET A 125 -14.50 -0.42 5.55
C MET A 125 -15.66 -1.40 5.82
N GLN A 126 -16.20 -1.42 7.04
CA GLN A 126 -17.35 -2.26 7.41
C GLN A 126 -18.58 -1.97 6.54
N LYS A 127 -18.81 -0.70 6.18
CA LYS A 127 -19.89 -0.33 5.25
C LYS A 127 -19.65 -0.98 3.88
N TYR A 128 -18.45 -0.86 3.31
CA TYR A 128 -18.16 -1.45 2.01
C TYR A 128 -18.17 -2.97 2.03
N LEU A 129 -17.75 -3.63 3.12
CA LEU A 129 -17.85 -5.07 3.26
C LEU A 129 -19.30 -5.57 3.22
N ARG A 130 -20.24 -4.82 3.83
CA ARG A 130 -21.68 -5.13 3.76
C ARG A 130 -22.25 -4.99 2.37
N GLU A 131 -21.71 -4.09 1.55
CA GLU A 131 -22.13 -3.92 0.16
C GLU A 131 -21.45 -4.93 -0.78
N LEU A 132 -20.18 -5.27 -0.50
CA LEU A 132 -19.38 -6.20 -1.30
C LEU A 132 -19.85 -7.64 -1.17
N HIS A 133 -20.27 -8.08 0.03
CA HIS A 133 -20.51 -9.49 0.34
C HIS A 133 -19.36 -10.37 -0.17
N PRO A 134 -18.16 -10.27 0.42
CA PRO A 134 -17.00 -11.04 -0.06
C PRO A 134 -17.28 -12.53 0.00
N THR A 135 -16.90 -13.23 -1.05
CA THR A 135 -17.08 -14.68 -1.20
C THR A 135 -15.76 -15.41 -1.46
N THR A 136 -14.70 -14.66 -1.75
CA THR A 136 -13.37 -15.17 -2.03
C THR A 136 -12.32 -14.34 -1.28
N PHE A 137 -11.14 -14.91 -1.11
CA PHE A 137 -10.03 -14.20 -0.48
C PHE A 137 -9.56 -13.01 -1.34
N GLU A 138 -9.64 -13.16 -2.67
CA GLU A 138 -9.32 -12.12 -3.64
C GLU A 138 -10.21 -10.87 -3.47
N ASP A 139 -11.47 -11.03 -3.11
CA ASP A 139 -12.37 -9.91 -2.81
C ASP A 139 -11.85 -9.07 -1.63
N LEU A 140 -11.35 -9.74 -0.58
CA LEU A 140 -10.79 -9.07 0.59
C LEU A 140 -9.46 -8.37 0.27
N ILE A 141 -8.60 -9.01 -0.52
CA ILE A 141 -7.34 -8.42 -0.98
C ILE A 141 -7.62 -7.16 -1.80
N ALA A 142 -8.55 -7.26 -2.77
CA ALA A 142 -8.92 -6.14 -3.62
C ALA A 142 -9.54 -4.98 -2.82
N MET A 143 -10.42 -5.28 -1.87
CA MET A 143 -11.02 -4.26 -1.01
C MET A 143 -9.96 -3.54 -0.17
N ASN A 144 -9.00 -4.27 0.40
CA ASN A 144 -7.91 -3.68 1.15
C ASN A 144 -7.00 -2.79 0.28
N ALA A 145 -6.80 -3.15 -0.98
CA ALA A 145 -6.05 -2.34 -1.94
C ALA A 145 -6.81 -1.09 -2.39
N LEU A 146 -8.13 -1.20 -2.60
CA LEU A 146 -8.99 -0.11 -3.06
C LEU A 146 -9.33 0.90 -1.95
N TYR A 147 -9.42 0.46 -0.68
CA TYR A 147 -9.80 1.34 0.42
C TYR A 147 -8.66 2.27 0.85
N ARG A 148 -8.31 3.19 -0.05
CA ARG A 148 -7.27 4.24 0.12
C ARG A 148 -7.72 5.51 -0.59
N PRO A 149 -7.27 6.71 -0.15
CA PRO A 149 -7.49 7.94 -0.91
C PRO A 149 -6.99 7.79 -2.36
N GLY A 150 -7.88 8.08 -3.31
CA GLY A 150 -7.66 7.86 -4.75
C GLY A 150 -8.42 6.63 -5.24
N PRO A 151 -7.93 5.41 -5.05
CA PRO A 151 -8.58 4.19 -5.56
C PRO A 151 -9.99 3.91 -5.01
N MET A 152 -10.33 4.51 -3.88
CA MET A 152 -11.63 4.34 -3.22
C MET A 152 -12.84 4.71 -4.12
N GLU A 153 -12.64 5.58 -5.09
CA GLU A 153 -13.68 5.96 -6.05
C GLU A 153 -14.12 4.80 -6.95
N TYR A 154 -13.29 3.77 -7.11
CA TYR A 154 -13.60 2.58 -7.91
C TYR A 154 -14.34 1.48 -7.13
N ILE A 155 -14.47 1.60 -5.80
CA ILE A 155 -15.16 0.58 -4.97
C ILE A 155 -16.61 0.36 -5.41
N PRO A 156 -17.43 1.40 -5.68
CA PRO A 156 -18.82 1.19 -6.12
C PRO A 156 -18.90 0.40 -7.43
N GLN A 157 -18.01 0.68 -8.38
CA GLN A 157 -17.93 -0.05 -9.65
C GLN A 157 -17.48 -1.49 -9.45
N PHE A 158 -16.47 -1.72 -8.62
CA PHE A 158 -16.01 -3.06 -8.25
C PHE A 158 -17.15 -3.91 -7.69
N ILE A 159 -17.91 -3.36 -6.75
CA ILE A 159 -19.09 -4.00 -6.15
C ILE A 159 -20.18 -4.26 -7.19
N ALA A 160 -20.50 -3.27 -8.02
CA ALA A 160 -21.53 -3.39 -9.06
C ALA A 160 -21.20 -4.50 -10.06
N ARG A 161 -19.95 -4.58 -10.50
CA ARG A 161 -19.47 -5.61 -11.42
C ARG A 161 -19.42 -6.99 -10.81
N LYS A 162 -18.96 -7.10 -9.55
CA LYS A 162 -19.01 -8.37 -8.78
C LYS A 162 -20.42 -8.94 -8.71
N HIS A 163 -21.42 -8.09 -8.48
CA HIS A 163 -22.83 -8.50 -8.37
C HIS A 163 -23.58 -8.56 -9.70
N GLY A 164 -22.91 -8.38 -10.82
CA GLY A 164 -23.54 -8.41 -12.14
C GLY A 164 -24.51 -7.25 -12.40
N LYS A 165 -24.47 -6.18 -11.59
CA LYS A 165 -25.26 -4.97 -11.79
C LYS A 165 -24.69 -4.07 -12.89
N GLU A 166 -23.41 -4.20 -13.17
CA GLU A 166 -22.68 -3.54 -14.24
C GLU A 166 -21.90 -4.61 -15.02
N PRO A 167 -21.85 -4.54 -16.36
CA PRO A 167 -21.06 -5.48 -17.15
C PRO A 167 -19.57 -5.28 -16.91
N ILE A 168 -18.81 -6.38 -16.86
CA ILE A 168 -17.38 -6.33 -16.86
C ILE A 168 -16.92 -5.98 -18.28
N VAL A 169 -16.23 -4.86 -18.42
CA VAL A 169 -15.73 -4.37 -19.71
C VAL A 169 -14.23 -4.24 -19.64
N TYR A 170 -13.57 -4.69 -20.70
CA TYR A 170 -12.13 -4.51 -20.90
C TYR A 170 -11.93 -3.59 -22.10
N ASP A 171 -11.10 -2.54 -21.96
CA ASP A 171 -10.81 -1.60 -23.06
C ASP A 171 -10.22 -2.34 -24.27
N ILE A 172 -9.41 -3.36 -24.01
CA ILE A 172 -8.86 -4.27 -25.01
C ILE A 172 -9.13 -5.70 -24.50
N PRO A 173 -9.74 -6.60 -25.29
CA PRO A 173 -10.15 -7.93 -24.81
C PRO A 173 -9.05 -8.74 -24.13
N ILE A 174 -7.81 -8.65 -24.60
CA ILE A 174 -6.67 -9.37 -24.03
C ILE A 174 -6.34 -8.96 -22.56
N MET A 175 -6.84 -7.80 -22.09
CA MET A 175 -6.66 -7.35 -20.71
C MET A 175 -7.39 -8.25 -19.71
N GLU A 176 -8.41 -8.98 -20.14
CA GLU A 176 -9.10 -9.98 -19.32
C GLU A 176 -8.12 -10.92 -18.62
N LYS A 177 -7.04 -11.29 -19.29
CA LYS A 177 -6.00 -12.18 -18.76
C LYS A 177 -5.48 -11.78 -17.36
N TYR A 178 -5.42 -10.48 -17.09
CA TYR A 178 -4.87 -9.96 -15.83
C TYR A 178 -5.88 -9.17 -14.99
N LEU A 179 -7.05 -8.85 -15.55
CA LEU A 179 -8.07 -8.07 -14.86
C LEU A 179 -9.33 -8.86 -14.49
N LYS A 180 -9.42 -10.14 -14.87
CA LYS A 180 -10.59 -10.96 -14.60
C LYS A 180 -10.92 -11.02 -13.10
N ASP A 181 -9.92 -11.27 -12.25
CA ASP A 181 -10.11 -11.44 -10.80
C ASP A 181 -10.41 -10.12 -10.07
N THR A 182 -10.25 -9.00 -10.77
CA THR A 182 -10.59 -7.65 -10.29
C THR A 182 -11.71 -7.00 -11.08
N TYR A 183 -12.54 -7.82 -11.74
CA TYR A 183 -13.73 -7.39 -12.49
C TYR A 183 -13.44 -6.28 -13.52
N GLY A 184 -12.31 -6.37 -14.21
CA GLY A 184 -11.89 -5.40 -15.21
C GLY A 184 -11.32 -4.08 -14.67
N ILE A 185 -11.08 -3.99 -13.37
CA ILE A 185 -10.49 -2.81 -12.73
C ILE A 185 -9.01 -3.06 -12.45
N THR A 186 -8.15 -2.11 -12.80
CA THR A 186 -6.73 -2.18 -12.43
C THR A 186 -6.59 -1.77 -10.96
N VAL A 187 -6.30 -2.72 -10.10
CA VAL A 187 -6.20 -2.55 -8.64
C VAL A 187 -4.75 -2.60 -8.16
N TYR A 188 -3.95 -3.53 -8.71
CA TYR A 188 -2.62 -3.85 -8.21
C TYR A 188 -1.51 -3.28 -9.09
N GLN A 189 -0.37 -2.96 -8.47
CA GLN A 189 0.83 -2.53 -9.19
C GLN A 189 1.32 -3.60 -10.19
N GLU A 190 1.21 -4.87 -9.82
CA GLU A 190 1.55 -6.01 -10.66
C GLU A 190 0.72 -6.04 -11.94
N GLN A 191 -0.55 -5.69 -11.86
CA GLN A 191 -1.41 -5.60 -13.05
C GLN A 191 -0.93 -4.51 -14.01
N VAL A 192 -0.51 -3.34 -13.50
CA VAL A 192 0.07 -2.28 -14.34
C VAL A 192 1.32 -2.77 -15.06
N MET A 193 2.21 -3.45 -14.34
CA MET A 193 3.45 -4.00 -14.90
C MET A 193 3.16 -5.08 -15.95
N LEU A 194 2.23 -5.98 -15.67
CA LEU A 194 1.86 -7.07 -16.56
C LEU A 194 1.14 -6.55 -17.81
N LEU A 195 0.23 -5.59 -17.66
CA LEU A 195 -0.48 -4.96 -18.78
C LEU A 195 0.49 -4.19 -19.68
N SER A 196 1.43 -3.42 -19.12
CA SER A 196 2.40 -2.69 -19.94
C SER A 196 3.29 -3.64 -20.76
N ARG A 197 3.60 -4.81 -20.24
CA ARG A 197 4.33 -5.85 -20.96
C ARG A 197 3.47 -6.54 -22.01
N LEU A 198 2.22 -6.83 -21.66
CA LEU A 198 1.26 -7.50 -22.55
C LEU A 198 0.89 -6.62 -23.74
N LEU A 199 0.56 -5.36 -23.49
CA LEU A 199 0.03 -4.44 -24.50
C LEU A 199 1.13 -3.78 -25.33
N ALA A 200 2.23 -3.36 -24.68
CA ALA A 200 3.26 -2.54 -25.32
C ALA A 200 4.64 -3.21 -25.37
N ASN A 201 4.75 -4.51 -25.10
CA ASN A 201 6.01 -5.25 -25.11
C ASN A 201 7.11 -4.65 -24.21
N PHE A 202 6.72 -4.00 -23.11
CA PHE A 202 7.69 -3.47 -22.15
C PHE A 202 8.58 -4.58 -21.58
N THR A 203 9.84 -4.30 -21.46
CA THR A 203 10.76 -5.14 -20.68
C THR A 203 10.39 -5.09 -19.19
N ARG A 204 10.93 -6.02 -18.41
CA ARG A 204 10.76 -6.01 -16.93
C ARG A 204 11.24 -4.70 -16.31
N GLY A 205 12.39 -4.16 -16.76
CA GLY A 205 12.92 -2.90 -16.28
C GLY A 205 12.05 -1.70 -16.64
N GLN A 206 11.50 -1.65 -17.85
CA GLN A 206 10.57 -0.59 -18.27
C GLN A 206 9.26 -0.61 -17.48
N SER A 207 8.68 -1.80 -17.27
CA SER A 207 7.45 -1.94 -16.47
C SER A 207 7.66 -1.57 -15.00
N ASP A 208 8.81 -1.91 -14.41
CA ASP A 208 9.16 -1.46 -13.05
C ASP A 208 9.40 0.05 -12.99
N GLY A 209 10.05 0.60 -14.02
CA GLY A 209 10.18 2.05 -14.17
C GLY A 209 8.85 2.78 -14.24
N LEU A 210 7.87 2.22 -14.99
CA LEU A 210 6.50 2.73 -15.05
C LEU A 210 5.82 2.69 -13.66
N ARG A 211 5.88 1.55 -12.99
CA ARG A 211 5.35 1.39 -11.62
C ARG A 211 5.91 2.43 -10.66
N LYS A 212 7.24 2.62 -10.66
CA LYS A 212 7.92 3.62 -9.82
C LYS A 212 7.50 5.05 -10.17
N ALA A 213 7.39 5.35 -11.46
CA ALA A 213 6.98 6.68 -11.94
C ALA A 213 5.54 7.00 -11.52
N MET A 214 4.62 6.05 -11.62
CA MET A 214 3.23 6.20 -11.15
C MET A 214 3.16 6.34 -9.63
N GLY A 215 3.81 5.47 -8.87
CA GLY A 215 3.78 5.48 -7.41
C GLY A 215 4.37 6.75 -6.80
N LYS A 216 5.43 7.29 -7.38
CA LYS A 216 6.09 8.53 -6.96
C LYS A 216 5.55 9.78 -7.66
N LYS A 217 4.54 9.65 -8.55
CA LYS A 217 3.94 10.73 -9.34
C LYS A 217 4.97 11.55 -10.14
N LEU A 218 5.97 10.86 -10.72
CA LEU A 218 7.05 11.49 -11.49
C LEU A 218 6.58 11.77 -12.91
N LYS A 219 6.00 12.96 -13.12
CA LYS A 219 5.36 13.34 -14.38
C LYS A 219 6.32 13.24 -15.57
N ASP A 220 7.53 13.78 -15.47
CA ASP A 220 8.51 13.77 -16.56
C ASP A 220 8.86 12.34 -17.02
N LYS A 221 8.95 11.40 -16.07
CA LYS A 221 9.19 9.98 -16.40
C LYS A 221 7.99 9.32 -17.05
N LEU A 222 6.77 9.67 -16.62
CA LEU A 222 5.54 9.18 -17.24
C LEU A 222 5.40 9.71 -18.67
N ASP A 223 5.66 11.00 -18.88
CA ASP A 223 5.62 11.63 -20.19
C ASP A 223 6.66 11.02 -21.14
N ALA A 224 7.84 10.64 -20.65
CA ALA A 224 8.86 9.94 -21.44
C ALA A 224 8.47 8.49 -21.78
N LEU A 225 7.72 7.80 -20.92
CA LEU A 225 7.27 6.42 -21.15
C LEU A 225 6.05 6.32 -22.06
N LYS A 226 5.21 7.36 -22.11
CA LYS A 226 3.99 7.38 -22.92
C LYS A 226 4.21 7.07 -24.40
N PRO A 227 5.13 7.75 -25.13
CA PRO A 227 5.37 7.44 -26.54
C PRO A 227 5.91 6.02 -26.76
N LEU A 228 6.70 5.49 -25.81
CA LEU A 228 7.18 4.11 -25.86
C LEU A 228 6.05 3.12 -25.70
N PHE A 229 5.09 3.41 -24.83
CA PHE A 229 3.90 2.58 -24.64
C PHE A 229 3.05 2.54 -25.90
N ILE A 230 2.77 3.70 -26.52
CA ILE A 230 1.97 3.80 -27.74
C ILE A 230 2.65 3.04 -28.89
N SER A 231 3.93 3.34 -29.16
CA SER A 231 4.68 2.69 -30.25
C SER A 231 4.87 1.20 -30.02
N GLY A 232 4.96 0.76 -28.76
CA GLY A 232 5.00 -0.65 -28.40
C GLY A 232 3.67 -1.35 -28.68
N GLY A 233 2.54 -0.70 -28.38
CA GLY A 233 1.21 -1.18 -28.66
C GLY A 233 0.95 -1.29 -30.17
N GLU A 234 1.30 -0.29 -30.96
CA GLU A 234 1.18 -0.31 -32.43
C GLU A 234 1.96 -1.47 -33.06
N LYS A 235 3.14 -1.80 -32.53
CA LYS A 235 3.95 -2.94 -33.01
C LYS A 235 3.40 -4.29 -32.57
N ASN A 236 2.59 -4.31 -31.54
CA ASN A 236 2.04 -5.53 -30.96
C ASN A 236 0.67 -5.91 -31.53
N GLY A 237 0.05 -5.02 -32.37
CA GLY A 237 -1.26 -5.19 -32.97
C GLY A 237 -2.40 -4.85 -32.04
#